data_b4942d86e2b1406cd5b504dec1d869b4
#
_entry.id   b4942d86e2b1406cd5b504dec1d869b4
#
_cell.length_a   1.000
_cell.length_b   1.000
_cell.length_c   1.000
_cell.angle_alpha   90.00
_cell.angle_beta   90.00
_cell.angle_gamma   90.00
#
_symmetry.space_group_name_H-M   'P 1'
#
loop_
_entity.id
_entity.type
_entity.pdbx_description
1 polymer ?
#
loop_
_entity_poly.entity_id
_entity_poly.type
_entity_poly.pdbx_seq_one_letter_code
_entity_poly.pdbx_strand_id
1 'polypeptide(L)'
;MRKIKLQKERKFVMPTYDTNTIKRHSYVATFGTTVIAPLASAPRIETNRKTVESTIYENGGVEAVAALLVQDCATVTLETKDITTALELLGNFSAGEDIMAESRKNTLTFTPLAESEKTLIFPCAYLQPDASYVPAMGQDHVAKLVFKAYADSSTKKLFTFA
;
A
#
# COMPACT_ATOMS: atom_id res chain seq x y z
N MET A 1 -6.82 15.65 -66.77
CA MET A 1 -7.06 14.52 -65.87
C MET A 1 -6.34 14.73 -64.55
N ARG A 2 -7.04 15.08 -63.51
CA ARG A 2 -6.47 15.22 -62.15
C ARG A 2 -6.52 13.88 -61.44
N LYS A 3 -5.36 13.32 -61.07
CA LYS A 3 -5.27 12.10 -60.23
C LYS A 3 -5.63 12.43 -58.79
N ILE A 4 -6.76 11.90 -58.34
CA ILE A 4 -7.15 11.93 -56.94
C ILE A 4 -6.27 10.93 -56.20
N LYS A 5 -5.44 11.41 -55.28
CA LYS A 5 -4.68 10.58 -54.34
C LYS A 5 -5.65 10.08 -53.28
N LEU A 6 -5.94 8.78 -53.29
CA LEU A 6 -6.63 8.12 -52.16
C LEU A 6 -5.79 8.31 -50.91
N GLN A 7 -6.32 9.04 -49.93
CA GLN A 7 -5.81 9.03 -48.59
C GLN A 7 -6.06 7.66 -47.96
N LYS A 8 -4.97 7.00 -47.62
CA LYS A 8 -4.97 5.72 -46.91
C LYS A 8 -5.56 5.95 -45.53
N GLU A 9 -6.79 5.48 -45.29
CA GLU A 9 -7.42 5.51 -43.96
C GLU A 9 -6.51 4.80 -42.96
N ARG A 10 -5.99 5.54 -42.00
CA ARG A 10 -5.28 4.98 -40.86
C ARG A 10 -6.36 4.32 -39.98
N LYS A 11 -6.48 3.02 -40.03
CA LYS A 11 -7.26 2.27 -39.06
C LYS A 11 -6.68 2.56 -37.67
N PHE A 12 -7.44 3.27 -36.87
CA PHE A 12 -7.15 3.46 -35.46
C PHE A 12 -7.34 2.10 -34.77
N VAL A 13 -6.24 1.42 -34.48
CA VAL A 13 -6.25 0.19 -33.71
C VAL A 13 -6.33 0.61 -32.24
N MET A 14 -7.48 0.41 -31.62
CA MET A 14 -7.59 0.57 -30.17
C MET A 14 -6.61 -0.38 -29.49
N PRO A 15 -5.79 0.12 -28.56
CA PRO A 15 -4.91 -0.76 -27.80
C PRO A 15 -5.77 -1.76 -27.02
N THR A 16 -5.55 -3.03 -27.26
CA THR A 16 -6.15 -4.11 -26.46
C THR A 16 -5.43 -4.15 -25.13
N TYR A 17 -6.11 -3.74 -24.06
CA TYR A 17 -5.58 -3.90 -22.71
C TYR A 17 -5.71 -5.35 -22.29
N ASP A 18 -4.60 -5.93 -21.84
CA ASP A 18 -4.64 -7.24 -21.19
C ASP A 18 -5.39 -7.10 -19.85
N THR A 19 -6.57 -7.72 -19.78
CA THR A 19 -7.41 -7.70 -18.58
C THR A 19 -6.73 -8.38 -17.40
N ASN A 20 -5.72 -9.22 -17.62
CA ASN A 20 -4.93 -9.85 -16.56
C ASN A 20 -4.01 -8.87 -15.84
N THR A 21 -3.69 -7.73 -16.45
CA THR A 21 -2.89 -6.67 -15.79
C THR A 21 -3.74 -5.78 -14.88
N ILE A 22 -5.07 -5.81 -15.02
CA ILE A 22 -5.97 -5.01 -14.20
C ILE A 22 -6.40 -5.82 -12.98
N LYS A 23 -5.95 -5.40 -11.80
CA LYS A 23 -6.30 -6.04 -10.54
C LYS A 23 -7.72 -5.65 -10.12
N ARG A 24 -8.66 -6.60 -10.16
CA ARG A 24 -10.09 -6.38 -9.87
C ARG A 24 -10.62 -7.24 -8.73
N HIS A 25 -9.76 -8.09 -8.15
CA HIS A 25 -10.18 -9.05 -7.14
C HIS A 25 -10.14 -8.44 -5.74
N SER A 26 -10.98 -8.97 -4.88
CA SER A 26 -10.96 -8.64 -3.46
C SER A 26 -9.74 -9.22 -2.77
N TYR A 27 -9.30 -8.57 -1.70
CA TYR A 27 -8.17 -8.99 -0.89
C TYR A 27 -8.62 -9.30 0.53
N VAL A 28 -7.93 -10.24 1.14
CA VAL A 28 -7.96 -10.47 2.58
C VAL A 28 -6.71 -9.85 3.18
N ALA A 29 -6.88 -9.00 4.18
CA ALA A 29 -5.76 -8.45 4.94
C ALA A 29 -5.49 -9.35 6.16
N THR A 30 -4.21 -9.57 6.47
CA THR A 30 -3.77 -10.31 7.65
C THR A 30 -2.67 -9.53 8.34
N PHE A 31 -2.81 -9.30 9.64
CA PHE A 31 -1.79 -8.66 10.48
C PHE A 31 -1.26 -9.66 11.49
N GLY A 32 -0.03 -10.10 11.31
CA GLY A 32 0.51 -11.24 12.03
C GLY A 32 -0.30 -12.51 11.75
N THR A 33 -1.00 -13.00 12.77
CA THR A 33 -1.92 -14.14 12.67
C THR A 33 -3.40 -13.75 12.59
N THR A 34 -3.69 -12.46 12.74
CA THR A 34 -5.07 -11.95 12.78
C THR A 34 -5.56 -11.61 11.38
N VAL A 35 -6.64 -12.27 10.98
CA VAL A 35 -7.30 -12.00 9.68
C VAL A 35 -8.27 -10.83 9.85
N ILE A 36 -8.19 -9.86 8.94
CA ILE A 36 -9.05 -8.67 8.91
C ILE A 36 -9.88 -8.76 7.63
N ALA A 37 -11.09 -9.31 7.76
CA ALA A 37 -12.01 -9.50 6.64
C ALA A 37 -13.47 -9.56 7.13
N PRO A 38 -14.46 -9.07 6.36
CA PRO A 38 -14.30 -8.46 5.04
C PRO A 38 -13.84 -7.01 5.10
N LEU A 39 -13.12 -6.56 4.08
CA LEU A 39 -12.78 -5.16 3.91
C LEU A 39 -14.00 -4.38 3.38
N ALA A 40 -14.20 -3.17 3.88
CA ALA A 40 -15.29 -2.28 3.45
C ALA A 40 -14.96 -1.52 2.16
N SER A 41 -13.66 -1.23 1.96
CA SER A 41 -13.13 -0.53 0.79
C SER A 41 -11.76 -1.06 0.40
N ALA A 42 -11.26 -0.63 -0.75
CA ALA A 42 -9.89 -0.95 -1.16
C ALA A 42 -8.87 -0.35 -0.18
N PRO A 43 -7.83 -1.10 0.20
CA PRO A 43 -6.75 -0.59 1.03
C PRO A 43 -6.07 0.61 0.37
N ARG A 44 -5.80 1.66 1.14
CA ARG A 44 -5.05 2.82 0.69
C ARG A 44 -3.62 2.71 1.18
N ILE A 45 -2.66 2.71 0.25
CA ILE A 45 -1.24 2.61 0.54
C ILE A 45 -0.57 3.89 0.05
N GLU A 46 0.04 4.62 0.97
CA GLU A 46 0.77 5.84 0.70
C GLU A 46 2.23 5.64 1.11
N THR A 47 3.14 5.64 0.15
CA THR A 47 4.57 5.57 0.43
C THR A 47 5.11 6.95 0.77
N ASN A 48 5.93 7.01 1.81
CA ASN A 48 6.64 8.23 2.21
C ASN A 48 8.14 7.94 2.14
N ARG A 49 8.76 8.38 1.05
CA ARG A 49 10.16 8.15 0.74
C ARG A 49 10.93 9.45 0.75
N LYS A 50 12.08 9.44 1.39
CA LYS A 50 12.99 10.59 1.42
C LYS A 50 14.33 10.19 0.83
N THR A 51 14.77 10.96 -0.16
CA THR A 51 16.11 10.83 -0.75
C THR A 51 16.99 12.00 -0.32
N VAL A 52 18.27 11.74 -0.21
CA VAL A 52 19.31 12.77 -0.03
C VAL A 52 20.25 12.67 -1.22
N GLU A 53 20.46 13.79 -1.88
CA GLU A 53 21.35 13.91 -3.02
C GLU A 53 22.71 14.44 -2.58
N SER A 54 23.77 13.81 -3.08
CA SER A 54 25.11 14.34 -3.01
C SER A 54 25.40 15.10 -4.30
N THR A 55 25.81 16.36 -4.18
CA THR A 55 26.10 17.25 -5.31
C THR A 55 27.54 17.63 -5.34
N ILE A 56 28.10 17.82 -6.53
CA ILE A 56 29.41 18.44 -6.74
C ILE A 56 29.25 19.78 -7.47
N TYR A 57 30.12 20.71 -7.15
CA TYR A 57 30.20 22.01 -7.80
C TYR A 57 31.43 22.01 -8.72
N GLU A 58 31.21 21.88 -9.99
CA GLU A 58 32.25 22.00 -11.00
C GLU A 58 31.88 23.06 -12.04
N ASN A 59 32.85 23.90 -12.41
CA ASN A 59 32.71 24.89 -13.49
C ASN A 59 31.47 25.79 -13.39
N GLY A 60 31.04 26.14 -12.16
CA GLY A 60 29.88 27.02 -11.93
C GLY A 60 28.51 26.34 -12.05
N GLY A 61 28.48 25.02 -12.24
CA GLY A 61 27.26 24.20 -12.22
C GLY A 61 27.15 23.36 -10.96
N VAL A 62 25.94 22.88 -10.65
CA VAL A 62 25.66 21.92 -9.58
C VAL A 62 25.13 20.65 -10.24
N GLU A 63 25.85 19.55 -10.08
CA GLU A 63 25.42 18.25 -10.57
C GLU A 63 25.19 17.28 -9.41
N ALA A 64 24.06 16.55 -9.46
CA ALA A 64 23.81 15.45 -8.53
C ALA A 64 24.62 14.22 -8.96
N VAL A 65 25.55 13.78 -8.12
CA VAL A 65 26.40 12.60 -8.39
C VAL A 65 25.86 11.33 -7.75
N ALA A 66 25.03 11.44 -6.73
CA ALA A 66 24.36 10.31 -6.09
C ALA A 66 23.08 10.76 -5.41
N ALA A 67 22.09 9.88 -5.40
CA ALA A 67 20.86 10.03 -4.63
C ALA A 67 20.67 8.79 -3.77
N LEU A 68 20.58 8.97 -2.46
CA LEU A 68 20.41 7.89 -1.49
C LEU A 68 19.01 7.95 -0.89
N LEU A 69 18.32 6.82 -0.88
CA LEU A 69 17.06 6.66 -0.18
C LEU A 69 17.35 6.50 1.33
N VAL A 70 17.06 7.55 2.10
CA VAL A 70 17.35 7.58 3.55
C VAL A 70 16.15 7.24 4.43
N GLN A 71 14.96 7.29 3.86
CA GLN A 71 13.73 6.90 4.52
C GLN A 71 12.84 6.16 3.54
N ASP A 72 12.38 4.97 3.93
CA ASP A 72 11.43 4.16 3.18
C ASP A 72 10.36 3.64 4.13
N CYS A 73 9.21 4.29 4.12
CA CYS A 73 8.05 3.88 4.91
C CYS A 73 6.76 4.07 4.13
N ALA A 74 5.71 3.42 4.59
CA ALA A 74 4.38 3.57 4.04
C ALA A 74 3.33 3.68 5.15
N THR A 75 2.28 4.41 4.86
CA THR A 75 1.04 4.41 5.64
C THR A 75 0.02 3.58 4.89
N VAL A 76 -0.51 2.56 5.54
CA VAL A 76 -1.53 1.68 5.00
C VAL A 76 -2.81 1.87 5.79
N THR A 77 -3.85 2.29 5.12
CA THR A 77 -5.18 2.50 5.71
C THR A 77 -6.13 1.42 5.23
N LEU A 78 -6.76 0.74 6.17
CA LEU A 78 -7.79 -0.26 5.93
C LEU A 78 -9.12 0.19 6.50
N GLU A 79 -10.19 -0.12 5.79
CA GLU A 79 -11.54 -0.04 6.30
C GLU A 79 -12.15 -1.44 6.29
N THR A 80 -12.62 -1.89 7.44
CA THR A 80 -13.20 -3.22 7.61
C THR A 80 -14.60 -3.16 8.21
N LYS A 81 -15.42 -4.13 7.82
CA LYS A 81 -16.72 -4.39 8.44
C LYS A 81 -16.61 -5.37 9.62
N ASP A 82 -15.45 -5.99 9.81
CA ASP A 82 -15.16 -6.83 10.96
C ASP A 82 -14.78 -5.95 12.16
N ILE A 83 -15.82 -5.43 12.80
CA ILE A 83 -15.69 -4.50 13.93
C ILE A 83 -15.09 -5.17 15.15
N THR A 84 -15.44 -6.44 15.38
CA THR A 84 -14.96 -7.19 16.55
C THR A 84 -13.43 -7.30 16.52
N THR A 85 -12.88 -7.81 15.43
CA THR A 85 -11.43 -7.93 15.26
C THR A 85 -10.74 -6.57 15.30
N ALA A 86 -11.34 -5.55 14.67
CA ALA A 86 -10.77 -4.20 14.70
C ALA A 86 -10.70 -3.61 16.11
N LEU A 87 -11.76 -3.76 16.91
CA LEU A 87 -11.79 -3.26 18.29
C LEU A 87 -10.87 -4.07 19.21
N GLU A 88 -10.73 -5.36 19.00
CA GLU A 88 -9.76 -6.19 19.74
C GLU A 88 -8.32 -5.73 19.49
N LEU A 89 -7.95 -5.49 18.22
CA LEU A 89 -6.63 -4.97 17.86
C LEU A 89 -6.36 -3.59 18.49
N LEU A 90 -7.35 -2.70 18.47
CA LEU A 90 -7.24 -1.36 19.03
C LEU A 90 -7.29 -1.34 20.56
N GLY A 91 -8.03 -2.26 21.16
CA GLY A 91 -8.13 -2.38 22.63
C GLY A 91 -6.84 -2.86 23.31
N ASN A 92 -5.88 -3.36 22.54
CA ASN A 92 -4.59 -3.82 23.05
C ASN A 92 -3.57 -2.71 23.32
N PHE A 93 -3.91 -1.42 23.08
CA PHE A 93 -3.03 -0.30 23.41
C PHE A 93 -3.22 0.17 24.84
N SER A 94 -2.11 0.47 25.48
CA SER A 94 -2.07 1.04 26.84
C SER A 94 -1.42 2.43 26.82
N ALA A 95 -1.88 3.32 27.70
CA ALA A 95 -1.30 4.64 27.83
C ALA A 95 0.17 4.55 28.26
N GLY A 96 1.04 5.28 27.57
CA GLY A 96 2.48 5.28 27.83
C GLY A 96 3.26 4.13 27.18
N GLU A 97 2.61 3.30 26.39
CA GLU A 97 3.26 2.21 25.68
C GLU A 97 4.00 2.69 24.43
N ASP A 98 5.14 2.07 24.14
CA ASP A 98 5.84 2.27 22.86
C ASP A 98 5.16 1.50 21.75
N ILE A 99 4.46 2.22 20.86
CA ILE A 99 3.73 1.65 19.73
C ILE A 99 4.66 1.06 18.65
N MET A 100 5.96 1.36 18.71
CA MET A 100 6.97 0.83 17.80
C MET A 100 7.87 -0.22 18.44
N ALA A 101 7.51 -0.71 19.63
CA ALA A 101 8.23 -1.80 20.28
C ALA A 101 8.29 -3.04 19.35
N GLU A 102 9.40 -3.78 19.42
CA GLU A 102 9.61 -4.99 18.60
C GLU A 102 8.51 -6.03 18.80
N SER A 103 7.91 -6.09 19.99
CA SER A 103 6.77 -6.96 20.31
C SER A 103 5.48 -6.62 19.54
N ARG A 104 5.37 -5.41 19.03
CA ARG A 104 4.23 -4.93 18.23
C ARG A 104 4.45 -5.00 16.73
N LYS A 105 5.66 -5.30 16.32
CA LYS A 105 6.03 -5.50 14.93
C LYS A 105 5.41 -6.77 14.40
N ASN A 106 4.68 -6.66 13.31
CA ASN A 106 4.09 -7.80 12.62
C ASN A 106 4.16 -7.62 11.10
N THR A 107 3.92 -8.70 10.41
CA THR A 107 3.77 -8.69 8.94
C THR A 107 2.34 -8.31 8.59
N LEU A 108 2.16 -7.32 7.70
CA LEU A 108 0.88 -7.00 7.11
C LEU A 108 0.83 -7.55 5.68
N THR A 109 -0.13 -8.42 5.44
CA THR A 109 -0.23 -9.17 4.18
C THR A 109 -1.58 -8.90 3.52
N PHE A 110 -1.56 -8.70 2.20
CA PHE A 110 -2.76 -8.62 1.38
C PHE A 110 -2.78 -9.80 0.43
N THR A 111 -3.60 -10.78 0.73
CA THR A 111 -3.75 -12.00 -0.09
C THR A 111 -4.94 -11.80 -1.02
N PRO A 112 -4.74 -11.85 -2.34
CA PRO A 112 -5.85 -11.79 -3.28
C PRO A 112 -6.69 -13.07 -3.21
N LEU A 113 -8.00 -12.94 -3.46
CA LEU A 113 -8.89 -14.10 -3.56
C LEU A 113 -8.70 -14.89 -4.86
N ALA A 114 -8.03 -14.30 -5.86
CA ALA A 114 -7.69 -14.98 -7.10
C ALA A 114 -6.29 -15.60 -7.00
N GLU A 115 -6.20 -16.89 -7.26
CA GLU A 115 -4.94 -17.66 -7.18
C GLU A 115 -3.85 -17.17 -8.15
N SER A 116 -4.23 -16.49 -9.24
CA SER A 116 -3.28 -15.97 -10.23
C SER A 116 -2.59 -14.68 -9.82
N GLU A 117 -3.02 -14.05 -8.74
CA GLU A 117 -2.48 -12.77 -8.28
C GLU A 117 -1.47 -12.96 -7.16
N LYS A 118 -0.48 -12.08 -7.14
CA LYS A 118 0.56 -12.11 -6.11
C LYS A 118 0.10 -11.44 -4.82
N THR A 119 0.52 -12.02 -3.71
CA THR A 119 0.34 -11.49 -2.36
C THR A 119 1.29 -10.31 -2.13
N LEU A 120 0.77 -9.19 -1.64
CA LEU A 120 1.56 -8.05 -1.21
C LEU A 120 1.88 -8.18 0.28
N ILE A 121 3.15 -8.10 0.64
CA ILE A 121 3.64 -8.34 1.99
C ILE A 121 4.47 -7.14 2.46
N PHE A 122 4.07 -6.54 3.59
CA PHE A 122 4.86 -5.57 4.34
C PHE A 122 5.47 -6.30 5.56
N PRO A 123 6.78 -6.60 5.54
CA PRO A 123 7.38 -7.47 6.57
C PRO A 123 7.52 -6.79 7.93
N CYS A 124 7.52 -5.46 7.97
CA CYS A 124 7.69 -4.67 9.17
C CYS A 124 6.59 -3.61 9.27
N ALA A 125 5.46 -3.97 9.87
CA ALA A 125 4.31 -3.09 10.05
C ALA A 125 3.92 -2.96 11.51
N TYR A 126 3.43 -1.77 11.88
CA TYR A 126 2.94 -1.44 13.21
C TYR A 126 1.54 -0.86 13.10
N LEU A 127 0.60 -1.42 13.83
CA LEU A 127 -0.72 -0.83 13.98
C LEU A 127 -0.61 0.49 14.74
N GLN A 128 -1.26 1.52 14.24
CA GLN A 128 -1.33 2.82 14.91
C GLN A 128 -2.57 2.87 15.80
N PRO A 129 -2.51 3.57 16.94
CA PRO A 129 -3.67 3.73 17.83
C PRO A 129 -4.76 4.64 17.22
N ASP A 130 -4.40 5.43 16.21
CA ASP A 130 -5.32 6.34 15.51
C ASP A 130 -6.27 5.53 14.64
N ALA A 131 -7.43 5.25 15.18
CA ALA A 131 -8.49 4.58 14.45
C ALA A 131 -9.79 5.35 14.60
N SER A 132 -10.67 5.21 13.64
CA SER A 132 -12.01 5.72 13.74
C SER A 132 -13.01 4.60 13.61
N TYR A 133 -13.95 4.58 14.53
CA TYR A 133 -15.13 3.74 14.49
C TYR A 133 -16.36 4.62 14.67
N VAL A 134 -17.23 4.61 13.69
CA VAL A 134 -18.50 5.36 13.76
C VAL A 134 -19.63 4.34 13.71
N PRO A 135 -20.34 4.12 14.82
CA PRO A 135 -21.55 3.32 14.80
C PRO A 135 -22.62 4.07 13.98
N ALA A 136 -23.12 3.43 12.94
CA ALA A 136 -24.14 3.98 12.07
C ALA A 136 -25.45 3.21 12.27
N MET A 137 -26.56 3.95 12.43
CA MET A 137 -27.87 3.31 12.50
C MET A 137 -28.38 2.99 11.09
N GLY A 138 -28.78 1.73 10.89
CA GLY A 138 -29.35 1.29 9.60
C GLY A 138 -28.35 1.12 8.45
N GLN A 139 -27.05 1.15 8.74
CA GLN A 139 -25.96 0.92 7.79
C GLN A 139 -24.91 -0.03 8.39
N ASP A 140 -24.07 -0.61 7.53
CA ASP A 140 -22.93 -1.38 8.00
C ASP A 140 -21.98 -0.50 8.80
N HIS A 141 -21.57 -1.01 9.95
CA HIS A 141 -20.52 -0.35 10.73
C HIS A 141 -19.17 -0.60 10.04
N VAL A 142 -18.33 0.43 10.02
CA VAL A 142 -17.00 0.37 9.44
C VAL A 142 -15.98 0.88 10.45
N ALA A 143 -14.92 0.10 10.66
CA ALA A 143 -13.77 0.52 11.43
C ALA A 143 -12.60 0.82 10.49
N LYS A 144 -11.90 1.92 10.77
CA LYS A 144 -10.70 2.32 10.07
C LYS A 144 -9.48 1.96 10.90
N LEU A 145 -8.57 1.19 10.33
CA LEU A 145 -7.28 0.83 10.91
C LEU A 145 -6.16 1.49 10.10
N VAL A 146 -5.17 2.01 10.79
CA VAL A 146 -4.00 2.64 10.18
C VAL A 146 -2.75 1.88 10.61
N PHE A 147 -1.95 1.49 9.63
CA PHE A 147 -0.67 0.82 9.84
C PHE A 147 0.45 1.70 9.30
N LYS A 148 1.57 1.73 10.00
CA LYS A 148 2.83 2.24 9.47
C LYS A 148 3.75 1.07 9.18
N ALA A 149 4.21 0.99 7.94
CA ALA A 149 5.18 0.00 7.50
C ALA A 149 6.53 0.66 7.25
N TYR A 150 7.59 -0.03 7.62
CA TYR A 150 8.97 0.41 7.44
C TYR A 150 9.75 -0.64 6.65
N ALA A 151 10.85 -0.21 6.04
CA ALA A 151 11.75 -1.14 5.39
C ALA A 151 12.32 -2.12 6.43
N ASP A 152 12.26 -3.39 6.12
CA ASP A 152 12.83 -4.44 6.96
C ASP A 152 14.35 -4.27 7.10
N SER A 153 14.85 -4.43 8.30
CA SER A 153 16.27 -4.18 8.62
C SER A 153 17.25 -5.13 7.89
N SER A 154 16.81 -6.34 7.59
CA SER A 154 17.62 -7.37 6.93
C SER A 154 17.59 -7.27 5.41
N THR A 155 16.38 -7.19 4.83
CA THR A 155 16.20 -7.17 3.38
C THR A 155 16.27 -5.78 2.78
N LYS A 156 16.16 -4.72 3.61
CA LYS A 156 16.08 -3.31 3.20
C LYS A 156 14.90 -3.02 2.26
N LYS A 157 13.88 -3.87 2.27
CA LYS A 157 12.68 -3.72 1.43
C LYS A 157 11.49 -3.29 2.28
N LEU A 158 10.73 -2.32 1.77
CA LEU A 158 9.48 -1.87 2.40
C LEU A 158 8.37 -2.90 2.21
N PHE A 159 8.29 -3.50 1.03
CA PHE A 159 7.30 -4.53 0.70
C PHE A 159 7.87 -5.54 -0.31
N THR A 160 7.24 -6.68 -0.40
CA THR A 160 7.54 -7.75 -1.36
C THR A 160 6.25 -8.28 -1.98
N PHE A 161 6.39 -8.89 -3.17
CA PHE A 161 5.32 -9.63 -3.83
C PHE A 161 5.71 -11.12 -3.89
N ALA A 162 4.84 -11.97 -3.40
CA ALA A 162 5.04 -13.42 -3.38
C ALA A 162 3.94 -14.14 -4.16
#